data_3195bb15726008fc9ba44a43ca491483
#
_entry.id   3195bb15726008fc9ba44a43ca491483
#
_cell.length_a   1.000
_cell.length_b   1.000
_cell.length_c   1.000
_cell.angle_alpha   90.00
_cell.angle_beta   90.00
_cell.angle_gamma   90.00
#
_symmetry.space_group_name_H-M   'P 1'
#
loop_
_entity.id
_entity.type
_entity.pdbx_description
1 polymer ?
#
loop_
_entity_poly.entity_id
_entity_poly.type
_entity_poly.pdbx_seq_one_letter_code
_entity_poly.pdbx_strand_id
1 'polypeptide(L)'
;MSLFLEHTKPLITTMLKPNNTADLVRDITAALKEGTDAFCLEIELMKTECRTATDYKDIFGAMDNKPCYITDYRRLNINDTEQSDEELTEEMLFAFSLAENVKLFDIRGDLFDPSPDEITYNEKAIEKQIALANEVHKMGGEVLMSSHPLRFLPYEDLLKIAKAQQERGVDIVKIVTLAESENELRENFEATLKLKKDLEKQFLFLCGGSHCRKHRLLAPLLSNSLFLSVQRGIDGGPQPQMDDAKKVMELSGIENGKWKMES
;
A
#
# COMPACT_ATOMS: atom_id res chain seq x y z
N MET A 1 -16.13 0.26 11.36
CA MET A 1 -16.09 -0.69 10.22
C MET A 1 -14.79 -0.49 9.48
N SER A 2 -14.01 -1.54 9.36
CA SER A 2 -12.75 -1.52 8.62
C SER A 2 -13.05 -1.59 7.12
N LEU A 3 -12.56 -0.64 6.33
CA LEU A 3 -12.89 -0.59 4.89
C LEU A 3 -11.90 -1.39 4.03
N PHE A 4 -10.72 -1.74 4.55
CA PHE A 4 -9.74 -2.56 3.83
C PHE A 4 -9.72 -4.01 4.29
N LEU A 5 -9.99 -4.29 5.56
CA LEU A 5 -9.91 -5.64 6.14
C LEU A 5 -11.16 -6.51 5.90
N GLU A 6 -12.33 -5.93 5.66
CA GLU A 6 -13.61 -6.68 5.59
C GLU A 6 -13.93 -7.23 4.20
N HIS A 7 -13.05 -7.06 3.22
CA HIS A 7 -13.31 -7.48 1.85
C HIS A 7 -12.90 -8.94 1.61
N THR A 8 -13.79 -9.67 0.96
CA THR A 8 -13.55 -11.07 0.53
C THR A 8 -12.76 -11.17 -0.77
N LYS A 9 -12.54 -10.04 -1.45
CA LYS A 9 -11.74 -9.92 -2.69
C LYS A 9 -10.65 -8.86 -2.51
N PRO A 10 -9.57 -8.90 -3.30
CA PRO A 10 -8.63 -7.79 -3.37
C PRO A 10 -9.34 -6.51 -3.83
N LEU A 11 -9.09 -5.39 -3.15
CA LEU A 11 -9.58 -4.08 -3.58
C LEU A 11 -8.68 -3.52 -4.68
N ILE A 12 -9.25 -3.22 -5.84
CA ILE A 12 -8.54 -2.48 -6.90
C ILE A 12 -8.27 -1.08 -6.39
N THR A 13 -7.02 -0.83 -6.02
CA THR A 13 -6.56 0.41 -5.40
C THR A 13 -5.75 1.21 -6.40
N THR A 14 -6.29 2.34 -6.86
CA THR A 14 -5.60 3.22 -7.80
C THR A 14 -4.52 4.01 -7.09
N MET A 15 -3.27 3.81 -7.48
CA MET A 15 -2.15 4.63 -7.05
C MET A 15 -2.18 5.94 -7.83
N LEU A 16 -2.39 7.02 -7.12
CA LEU A 16 -2.38 8.37 -7.67
C LEU A 16 -0.94 8.83 -7.81
N LYS A 17 -0.61 9.41 -8.96
CA LYS A 17 0.70 10.02 -9.21
C LYS A 17 0.55 11.54 -9.21
N PRO A 18 0.57 12.17 -8.04
CA PRO A 18 0.25 13.58 -7.90
C PRO A 18 1.37 14.46 -8.45
N ASN A 19 0.93 15.58 -9.02
CA ASN A 19 1.79 16.72 -9.29
C ASN A 19 1.23 17.96 -8.57
N ASN A 20 -0.06 18.21 -8.74
CA ASN A 20 -0.80 19.29 -8.08
C ASN A 20 -2.24 18.87 -7.82
N THR A 21 -2.95 19.61 -6.99
CA THR A 21 -4.33 19.33 -6.54
C THR A 21 -5.31 19.19 -7.70
N ALA A 22 -5.24 20.08 -8.71
CA ALA A 22 -6.17 20.04 -9.85
C ALA A 22 -5.98 18.79 -10.72
N ASP A 23 -4.73 18.38 -10.96
CA ASP A 23 -4.42 17.15 -11.68
C ASP A 23 -4.89 15.93 -10.90
N LEU A 24 -4.68 15.90 -9.57
CA LEU A 24 -5.18 14.83 -8.70
C LEU A 24 -6.69 14.68 -8.77
N VAL A 25 -7.45 15.76 -8.62
CA VAL A 25 -8.92 15.74 -8.68
C VAL A 25 -9.41 15.24 -10.04
N ARG A 26 -8.75 15.65 -11.13
CA ARG A 26 -9.03 15.12 -12.48
C ARG A 26 -8.78 13.61 -12.57
N ASP A 27 -7.64 13.14 -12.06
CA ASP A 27 -7.23 11.74 -12.15
C ASP A 27 -8.10 10.86 -11.24
N ILE A 28 -8.48 11.32 -10.06
CA ILE A 28 -9.48 10.69 -9.19
C ILE A 28 -10.81 10.52 -9.93
N THR A 29 -11.30 11.60 -10.58
CA THR A 29 -12.55 11.57 -11.35
C THR A 29 -12.49 10.56 -12.49
N ALA A 30 -11.35 10.44 -13.16
CA ALA A 30 -11.15 9.44 -14.22
C ALA A 30 -11.10 8.02 -13.66
N ALA A 31 -10.38 7.78 -12.55
CA ALA A 31 -10.30 6.47 -11.91
C ALA A 31 -11.68 5.98 -11.38
N LEU A 32 -12.52 6.88 -10.86
CA LEU A 32 -13.89 6.56 -10.48
C LEU A 32 -14.71 6.07 -11.68
N LYS A 33 -14.60 6.72 -12.84
CA LYS A 33 -15.26 6.29 -14.08
C LYS A 33 -14.75 4.94 -14.58
N GLU A 34 -13.46 4.67 -14.38
CA GLU A 34 -12.84 3.37 -14.63
C GLU A 34 -13.24 2.32 -13.60
N GLY A 35 -13.87 2.69 -12.49
CA GLY A 35 -14.41 1.78 -11.46
C GLY A 35 -13.36 1.26 -10.50
N THR A 36 -12.53 2.14 -9.96
CA THR A 36 -11.65 1.82 -8.80
C THR A 36 -12.46 1.48 -7.56
N ASP A 37 -11.92 0.61 -6.69
CA ASP A 37 -12.53 0.30 -5.39
C ASP A 37 -11.98 1.22 -4.28
N ALA A 38 -10.71 1.64 -4.38
CA ALA A 38 -10.00 2.44 -3.40
C ALA A 38 -8.93 3.31 -4.06
N PHE A 39 -8.34 4.23 -3.31
CA PHE A 39 -7.22 5.07 -3.75
C PHE A 39 -5.98 4.87 -2.86
N CYS A 40 -4.80 5.10 -3.44
CA CYS A 40 -3.56 5.33 -2.71
C CYS A 40 -3.04 6.72 -3.07
N LEU A 41 -2.89 7.58 -2.08
CA LEU A 41 -2.27 8.90 -2.21
C LEU A 41 -0.84 8.83 -1.68
N GLU A 42 0.13 9.01 -2.56
CA GLU A 42 1.55 9.09 -2.24
C GLU A 42 1.90 10.56 -1.95
N ILE A 43 1.82 10.97 -0.66
CA ILE A 43 2.02 12.38 -0.24
C ILE A 43 3.42 12.85 -0.63
N GLU A 44 4.43 12.00 -0.53
CA GLU A 44 5.82 12.26 -0.92
C GLU A 44 5.97 12.73 -2.38
N LEU A 45 5.00 12.44 -3.24
CA LEU A 45 4.98 12.86 -4.65
C LEU A 45 4.18 14.16 -4.88
N MET A 46 3.57 14.73 -3.85
CA MET A 46 2.90 16.02 -3.95
C MET A 46 3.90 17.16 -3.76
N LYS A 47 3.71 18.27 -4.48
CA LYS A 47 4.44 19.50 -4.21
C LYS A 47 4.05 20.06 -2.84
N THR A 48 5.02 20.58 -2.10
CA THR A 48 4.78 21.10 -0.73
C THR A 48 3.70 22.18 -0.69
N GLU A 49 3.65 23.05 -1.69
CA GLU A 49 2.61 24.09 -1.80
C GLU A 49 1.19 23.55 -2.01
N CYS A 50 1.05 22.25 -2.36
CA CYS A 50 -0.22 21.55 -2.56
C CYS A 50 -0.59 20.63 -1.39
N ARG A 51 0.03 20.77 -0.23
CA ARG A 51 -0.19 19.94 0.96
C ARG A 51 -0.92 20.72 2.07
N THR A 52 -1.84 21.61 1.69
CA THR A 52 -2.65 22.38 2.63
C THR A 52 -3.92 21.66 3.04
N ALA A 53 -4.55 22.10 4.15
CA ALA A 53 -5.84 21.54 4.57
C ALA A 53 -6.93 21.66 3.48
N THR A 54 -6.89 22.71 2.67
CA THR A 54 -7.84 22.90 1.56
C THR A 54 -7.57 21.88 0.46
N ASP A 55 -6.30 21.72 0.06
CA ASP A 55 -5.92 20.75 -0.97
C ASP A 55 -6.32 19.32 -0.58
N TYR A 56 -6.00 18.89 0.65
CA TYR A 56 -6.38 17.56 1.13
C TYR A 56 -7.89 17.35 1.15
N LYS A 57 -8.68 18.36 1.58
CA LYS A 57 -10.15 18.27 1.56
C LYS A 57 -10.70 18.16 0.14
N ASP A 58 -10.15 18.89 -0.80
CA ASP A 58 -10.56 18.83 -2.22
C ASP A 58 -10.21 17.46 -2.82
N ILE A 59 -9.01 16.96 -2.55
CA ILE A 59 -8.55 15.64 -3.02
C ILE A 59 -9.42 14.51 -2.43
N PHE A 60 -9.57 14.45 -1.12
CA PHE A 60 -10.35 13.39 -0.46
C PHE A 60 -11.84 13.49 -0.75
N GLY A 61 -12.37 14.72 -0.86
CA GLY A 61 -13.75 14.96 -1.26
C GLY A 61 -14.07 14.48 -2.68
N ALA A 62 -13.10 14.54 -3.60
CA ALA A 62 -13.25 14.05 -4.96
C ALA A 62 -13.35 12.52 -5.06
N MET A 63 -12.95 11.76 -4.03
CA MET A 63 -12.91 10.28 -4.04
C MET A 63 -14.29 9.61 -3.87
N ASP A 64 -15.38 10.35 -3.79
CA ASP A 64 -16.76 9.83 -3.69
C ASP A 64 -16.92 8.78 -2.57
N ASN A 65 -16.40 9.09 -1.38
CA ASN A 65 -16.39 8.19 -0.20
C ASN A 65 -15.64 6.85 -0.39
N LYS A 66 -14.89 6.68 -1.47
CA LYS A 66 -14.01 5.51 -1.61
C LYS A 66 -12.88 5.59 -0.59
N PRO A 67 -12.50 4.45 0.01
CA PRO A 67 -11.43 4.45 1.01
C PRO A 67 -10.09 4.85 0.39
N CYS A 68 -9.31 5.60 1.15
CA CYS A 68 -7.99 6.05 0.77
C CYS A 68 -6.92 5.45 1.71
N TYR A 69 -5.87 4.98 1.09
CA TYR A 69 -4.59 4.57 1.68
C TYR A 69 -3.59 5.70 1.47
N ILE A 70 -2.86 6.13 2.50
CA ILE A 70 -1.87 7.20 2.40
C ILE A 70 -0.47 6.72 2.74
N THR A 71 0.53 7.26 2.02
CA THR A 71 1.97 7.04 2.25
C THR A 71 2.73 8.36 2.28
N ASP A 72 3.87 8.37 2.97
CA ASP A 72 4.88 9.43 2.88
C ASP A 72 6.29 8.84 3.06
N TYR A 73 6.96 8.54 1.96
CA TYR A 73 8.25 7.84 1.96
C TYR A 73 9.42 8.80 1.77
N ARG A 74 10.39 8.78 2.69
CA ARG A 74 11.62 9.58 2.64
C ARG A 74 12.28 9.61 1.27
N ARG A 75 12.51 8.45 0.67
CA ARG A 75 13.29 8.30 -0.57
C ARG A 75 12.58 8.76 -1.85
N LEU A 76 11.28 8.92 -1.81
CA LEU A 76 10.47 9.29 -2.97
C LEU A 76 10.03 10.76 -2.96
N ASN A 77 10.35 11.49 -1.90
CA ASN A 77 9.93 12.88 -1.76
C ASN A 77 10.53 13.73 -2.89
N ILE A 78 9.64 14.28 -3.73
CA ILE A 78 10.03 15.08 -4.91
C ILE A 78 10.47 16.50 -4.58
N ASN A 79 10.27 16.95 -3.35
CA ASN A 79 10.60 18.31 -2.94
C ASN A 79 12.06 18.48 -2.52
N ASP A 80 12.87 17.40 -2.59
CA ASP A 80 14.30 17.39 -2.24
C ASP A 80 14.58 18.00 -0.85
N THR A 81 13.62 17.83 0.06
CA THR A 81 13.73 18.29 1.45
C THR A 81 14.05 17.12 2.35
N GLU A 82 15.07 17.28 3.19
CA GLU A 82 15.35 16.34 4.27
C GLU A 82 14.33 16.56 5.38
N GLN A 83 13.16 15.90 5.28
CA GLN A 83 12.20 15.84 6.38
C GLN A 83 12.59 14.73 7.35
N SER A 84 12.50 15.02 8.64
CA SER A 84 12.64 14.00 9.68
C SER A 84 11.43 13.03 9.67
N ASP A 85 11.61 11.87 10.27
CA ASP A 85 10.53 10.89 10.40
C ASP A 85 9.37 11.43 11.24
N GLU A 86 9.64 12.31 12.19
CA GLU A 86 8.67 13.03 12.99
C GLU A 86 7.83 13.97 12.11
N GLU A 87 8.46 14.78 11.26
CA GLU A 87 7.77 15.71 10.35
C GLU A 87 6.90 14.96 9.33
N LEU A 88 7.40 13.87 8.73
CA LEU A 88 6.61 13.02 7.81
C LEU A 88 5.41 12.40 8.53
N THR A 89 5.59 11.95 9.78
CA THR A 89 4.51 11.38 10.59
C THR A 89 3.45 12.43 10.92
N GLU A 90 3.85 13.62 11.33
CA GLU A 90 2.93 14.74 11.63
C GLU A 90 2.12 15.14 10.38
N GLU A 91 2.75 15.19 9.20
CA GLU A 91 2.07 15.49 7.95
C GLU A 91 1.04 14.42 7.59
N MET A 92 1.39 13.14 7.71
CA MET A 92 0.45 12.03 7.48
C MET A 92 -0.71 12.05 8.47
N LEU A 93 -0.47 12.28 9.77
CA LEU A 93 -1.52 12.39 10.78
C LEU A 93 -2.44 13.59 10.50
N PHE A 94 -1.88 14.70 10.07
CA PHE A 94 -2.65 15.87 9.66
C PHE A 94 -3.56 15.52 8.49
N ALA A 95 -3.03 14.97 7.39
CA ALA A 95 -3.81 14.54 6.23
C ALA A 95 -4.90 13.53 6.63
N PHE A 96 -4.56 12.54 7.46
CA PHE A 96 -5.48 11.52 7.96
C PHE A 96 -6.66 12.11 8.74
N SER A 97 -6.43 13.19 9.51
CA SER A 97 -7.44 13.82 10.34
C SER A 97 -8.49 14.62 9.55
N LEU A 98 -8.21 14.94 8.27
CA LEU A 98 -9.03 15.87 7.48
C LEU A 98 -10.23 15.24 6.78
N ALA A 99 -10.27 13.90 6.67
CA ALA A 99 -11.36 13.23 5.95
C ALA A 99 -11.64 11.81 6.49
N GLU A 100 -12.93 11.46 6.59
CA GLU A 100 -13.37 10.18 7.12
C GLU A 100 -13.08 8.99 6.17
N ASN A 101 -12.86 9.25 4.90
CA ASN A 101 -12.54 8.22 3.91
C ASN A 101 -11.05 7.88 3.83
N VAL A 102 -10.17 8.61 4.50
CA VAL A 102 -8.78 8.17 4.69
C VAL A 102 -8.78 7.12 5.80
N LYS A 103 -8.50 5.86 5.44
CA LYS A 103 -8.70 4.73 6.33
C LYS A 103 -7.47 3.87 6.56
N LEU A 104 -6.49 3.90 5.67
CA LEU A 104 -5.30 3.09 5.80
C LEU A 104 -4.06 3.98 5.83
N PHE A 105 -3.29 3.87 6.91
CA PHE A 105 -2.09 4.63 7.20
C PHE A 105 -0.85 3.73 7.06
N ASP A 106 0.13 4.13 6.24
CA ASP A 106 1.37 3.36 6.06
C ASP A 106 2.43 3.78 7.07
N ILE A 107 2.85 2.86 7.93
CA ILE A 107 4.01 3.03 8.80
C ILE A 107 5.17 2.26 8.18
N ARG A 108 6.25 2.94 7.80
CA ARG A 108 7.43 2.21 7.34
C ARG A 108 8.03 1.38 8.47
N GLY A 109 8.46 0.17 8.16
CA GLY A 109 9.03 -0.75 9.13
C GLY A 109 10.31 -0.26 9.79
N ASP A 110 11.00 0.70 9.18
CA ASP A 110 12.20 1.37 9.70
C ASP A 110 11.97 2.84 10.11
N LEU A 111 10.71 3.23 10.31
CA LEU A 111 10.38 4.57 10.78
C LEU A 111 11.06 4.81 12.14
N PHE A 112 11.70 5.96 12.30
CA PHE A 112 12.53 6.40 13.44
C PHE A 112 13.89 5.69 13.61
N ASP A 113 14.27 4.76 12.71
CA ASP A 113 15.59 4.12 12.70
C ASP A 113 15.86 3.48 11.33
N PRO A 114 16.30 4.27 10.34
CA PRO A 114 16.47 3.84 8.95
C PRO A 114 17.39 2.63 8.79
N SER A 115 16.96 1.66 7.98
CA SER A 115 17.70 0.43 7.74
C SER A 115 17.63 -0.02 6.26
N PRO A 116 18.60 -0.83 5.77
CA PRO A 116 18.64 -1.25 4.36
C PRO A 116 17.43 -2.07 3.91
N ASP A 117 16.83 -2.86 4.78
CA ASP A 117 15.66 -3.68 4.49
C ASP A 117 14.34 -3.02 4.91
N GLU A 118 14.39 -1.73 5.28
CA GLU A 118 13.26 -0.96 5.79
C GLU A 118 12.50 -1.70 6.93
N ILE A 119 13.26 -2.31 7.83
CA ILE A 119 12.75 -2.87 9.09
C ILE A 119 13.75 -2.62 10.20
N THR A 120 13.36 -1.94 11.27
CA THR A 120 14.20 -1.73 12.43
C THR A 120 13.99 -2.81 13.50
N TYR A 121 15.02 -3.06 14.29
CA TYR A 121 14.95 -3.87 15.51
C TYR A 121 15.37 -3.05 16.75
N ASN A 122 15.44 -1.72 16.62
CA ASN A 122 15.68 -0.80 17.72
C ASN A 122 14.42 -0.70 18.60
N GLU A 123 14.52 -1.07 19.86
CA GLU A 123 13.39 -1.10 20.80
C GLU A 123 12.67 0.26 20.89
N LYS A 124 13.42 1.38 20.96
CA LYS A 124 12.82 2.72 21.06
C LYS A 124 12.04 3.12 19.80
N ALA A 125 12.56 2.76 18.63
CA ALA A 125 11.86 3.00 17.36
C ALA A 125 10.59 2.14 17.27
N ILE A 126 10.66 0.87 17.69
CA ILE A 126 9.52 -0.04 17.75
C ILE A 126 8.44 0.50 18.69
N GLU A 127 8.82 0.98 19.89
CA GLU A 127 7.87 1.59 20.84
C GLU A 127 7.14 2.80 20.22
N LYS A 128 7.86 3.68 19.51
CA LYS A 128 7.26 4.82 18.79
C LYS A 128 6.29 4.34 17.69
N GLN A 129 6.67 3.33 16.91
CA GLN A 129 5.83 2.77 15.85
C GLN A 129 4.53 2.15 16.41
N ILE A 130 4.62 1.40 17.52
CA ILE A 130 3.46 0.85 18.22
C ILE A 130 2.56 1.96 18.75
N ALA A 131 3.14 3.03 19.33
CA ALA A 131 2.38 4.18 19.80
C ALA A 131 1.63 4.87 18.65
N LEU A 132 2.28 5.06 17.50
CA LEU A 132 1.68 5.62 16.29
C LEU A 132 0.54 4.74 15.77
N ALA A 133 0.75 3.43 15.67
CA ALA A 133 -0.30 2.49 15.27
C ALA A 133 -1.53 2.59 16.17
N ASN A 134 -1.32 2.65 17.48
CA ASN A 134 -2.40 2.82 18.45
C ASN A 134 -3.12 4.18 18.32
N GLU A 135 -2.41 5.24 17.94
CA GLU A 135 -3.00 6.56 17.67
C GLU A 135 -3.91 6.52 16.44
N VAL A 136 -3.45 5.95 15.33
CA VAL A 136 -4.25 5.77 14.12
C VAL A 136 -5.50 4.93 14.40
N HIS A 137 -5.38 3.84 15.15
CA HIS A 137 -6.53 3.03 15.57
C HIS A 137 -7.54 3.82 16.41
N LYS A 138 -7.08 4.67 17.35
CA LYS A 138 -7.98 5.55 18.12
C LYS A 138 -8.71 6.57 17.25
N MET A 139 -8.10 6.98 16.14
CA MET A 139 -8.73 7.86 15.15
C MET A 139 -9.70 7.10 14.23
N GLY A 140 -9.85 5.78 14.38
CA GLY A 140 -10.75 4.93 13.59
C GLY A 140 -10.16 4.48 12.25
N GLY A 141 -8.84 4.50 12.12
CA GLY A 141 -8.11 4.01 10.94
C GLY A 141 -7.56 2.60 11.12
N GLU A 142 -7.03 2.08 10.03
CA GLU A 142 -6.27 0.84 9.91
C GLU A 142 -4.80 1.16 9.64
N VAL A 143 -3.92 0.29 10.05
CA VAL A 143 -2.48 0.45 9.89
C VAL A 143 -1.92 -0.63 8.98
N LEU A 144 -1.23 -0.19 7.94
CA LEU A 144 -0.35 -1.04 7.14
C LEU A 144 1.09 -0.71 7.51
N MET A 145 1.95 -1.73 7.69
CA MET A 145 3.38 -1.50 7.81
C MET A 145 4.11 -2.00 6.59
N SER A 146 4.98 -1.15 6.02
CA SER A 146 5.69 -1.46 4.79
C SER A 146 7.19 -1.56 4.95
N SER A 147 7.80 -2.49 4.20
CA SER A 147 9.24 -2.62 3.99
C SER A 147 9.51 -2.86 2.50
N HIS A 148 10.49 -2.17 1.95
CA HIS A 148 10.88 -2.27 0.54
C HIS A 148 12.36 -2.64 0.43
N PRO A 149 12.78 -3.86 0.80
CA PRO A 149 14.11 -4.35 0.51
C PRO A 149 14.37 -4.29 -0.99
N LEU A 150 15.43 -3.58 -1.41
CA LEU A 150 15.79 -3.44 -2.82
C LEU A 150 16.64 -4.62 -3.30
N ARG A 151 16.24 -5.84 -2.90
CA ARG A 151 16.88 -7.10 -3.23
C ARG A 151 15.87 -8.25 -3.16
N PHE A 152 16.20 -9.38 -3.76
CA PHE A 152 15.49 -10.63 -3.52
C PHE A 152 15.68 -11.07 -2.05
N LEU A 153 14.64 -11.63 -1.45
CA LEU A 153 14.68 -12.21 -0.11
C LEU A 153 14.25 -13.69 -0.15
N PRO A 154 15.06 -14.60 0.42
CA PRO A 154 14.59 -15.94 0.73
C PRO A 154 13.41 -15.92 1.69
N TYR A 155 12.58 -16.96 1.66
CA TYR A 155 11.34 -17.02 2.45
C TYR A 155 11.56 -16.79 3.95
N GLU A 156 12.60 -17.33 4.54
CA GLU A 156 12.92 -17.23 5.97
C GLU A 156 13.16 -15.76 6.39
N ASP A 157 13.89 -15.02 5.57
CA ASP A 157 14.16 -13.59 5.80
C ASP A 157 12.87 -12.77 5.61
N LEU A 158 12.09 -13.08 4.57
CA LEU A 158 10.79 -12.47 4.31
C LEU A 158 9.84 -12.69 5.49
N LEU A 159 9.73 -13.92 6.00
CA LEU A 159 8.88 -14.27 7.13
C LEU A 159 9.31 -13.54 8.41
N LYS A 160 10.62 -13.38 8.63
CA LYS A 160 11.16 -12.63 9.76
C LYS A 160 10.69 -11.17 9.75
N ILE A 161 10.77 -10.49 8.60
CA ILE A 161 10.28 -9.13 8.43
C ILE A 161 8.76 -9.08 8.65
N ALA A 162 8.01 -9.99 8.02
CA ALA A 162 6.56 -10.03 8.12
C ALA A 162 6.07 -10.21 9.57
N LYS A 163 6.70 -11.10 10.33
CA LYS A 163 6.40 -11.31 11.75
C LYS A 163 6.74 -10.09 12.60
N ALA A 164 7.91 -9.47 12.36
CA ALA A 164 8.29 -8.24 13.06
C ALA A 164 7.28 -7.10 12.81
N GLN A 165 6.72 -6.98 11.60
CA GLN A 165 5.63 -6.04 11.31
C GLN A 165 4.35 -6.43 12.06
N GLN A 166 3.94 -7.71 12.00
CA GLN A 166 2.73 -8.20 12.66
C GLN A 166 2.75 -7.97 14.18
N GLU A 167 3.90 -8.18 14.83
CA GLU A 167 4.08 -8.02 16.29
C GLU A 167 3.94 -6.56 16.74
N ARG A 168 4.01 -5.59 15.83
CA ARG A 168 3.82 -4.15 16.13
C ARG A 168 2.35 -3.71 16.13
N GLY A 169 1.41 -4.64 16.03
CA GLY A 169 -0.02 -4.36 16.14
C GLY A 169 -0.66 -3.79 14.88
N VAL A 170 -0.01 -3.94 13.72
CA VAL A 170 -0.55 -3.49 12.44
C VAL A 170 -1.66 -4.43 11.94
N ASP A 171 -2.47 -3.95 11.02
CA ASP A 171 -3.58 -4.69 10.43
C ASP A 171 -3.17 -5.40 9.14
N ILE A 172 -2.30 -4.77 8.36
CA ILE A 172 -1.80 -5.30 7.08
C ILE A 172 -0.27 -5.26 7.07
N VAL A 173 0.34 -6.39 6.79
CA VAL A 173 1.78 -6.52 6.54
C VAL A 173 2.06 -6.23 5.07
N LYS A 174 3.03 -5.35 4.75
CA LYS A 174 3.42 -5.08 3.36
C LYS A 174 4.91 -5.24 3.18
N ILE A 175 5.31 -6.08 2.20
CA ILE A 175 6.71 -6.24 1.81
C ILE A 175 6.81 -6.19 0.29
N VAL A 176 7.80 -5.45 -0.21
CA VAL A 176 8.11 -5.37 -1.64
C VAL A 176 9.59 -5.71 -1.84
N THR A 177 9.86 -6.87 -2.41
CA THR A 177 11.21 -7.35 -2.75
C THR A 177 11.54 -7.14 -4.23
N LEU A 178 12.61 -7.75 -4.75
CA LEU A 178 12.89 -7.79 -6.18
C LEU A 178 12.73 -9.22 -6.72
N ALA A 179 12.56 -9.30 -8.05
CA ALA A 179 12.71 -10.52 -8.85
C ALA A 179 13.42 -10.15 -10.15
N GLU A 180 14.68 -10.55 -10.28
CA GLU A 180 15.54 -10.29 -11.45
C GLU A 180 15.76 -11.55 -12.29
N SER A 181 15.14 -12.65 -11.90
CA SER A 181 15.18 -13.92 -12.62
C SER A 181 13.86 -14.68 -12.50
N GLU A 182 13.61 -15.61 -13.42
CA GLU A 182 12.44 -16.52 -13.36
C GLU A 182 12.49 -17.41 -12.09
N ASN A 183 13.68 -17.75 -11.59
CA ASN A 183 13.81 -18.51 -10.35
C ASN A 183 13.34 -17.71 -9.14
N GLU A 184 13.79 -16.45 -9.01
CA GLU A 184 13.34 -15.55 -7.94
C GLU A 184 11.83 -15.27 -8.02
N LEU A 185 11.31 -15.11 -9.24
CA LEU A 185 9.86 -14.96 -9.46
C LEU A 185 9.10 -16.19 -8.94
N ARG A 186 9.57 -17.40 -9.25
CA ARG A 186 8.96 -18.65 -8.77
C ARG A 186 9.01 -18.73 -7.25
N GLU A 187 10.14 -18.41 -6.64
CA GLU A 187 10.29 -18.41 -5.18
C GLU A 187 9.40 -17.37 -4.51
N ASN A 188 9.20 -16.19 -5.11
CA ASN A 188 8.25 -15.18 -4.61
C ASN A 188 6.79 -15.69 -4.65
N PHE A 189 6.38 -16.44 -5.66
CA PHE A 189 5.06 -17.09 -5.66
C PHE A 189 4.92 -18.14 -4.57
N GLU A 190 5.91 -18.99 -4.40
CA GLU A 190 5.93 -19.97 -3.32
C GLU A 190 5.88 -19.30 -1.94
N ALA A 191 6.64 -18.19 -1.77
CA ALA A 191 6.63 -17.38 -0.56
C ALA A 191 5.24 -16.76 -0.29
N THR A 192 4.54 -16.28 -1.32
CA THR A 192 3.17 -15.75 -1.17
C THR A 192 2.23 -16.80 -0.58
N LEU A 193 2.29 -18.03 -1.08
CA LEU A 193 1.45 -19.14 -0.57
C LEU A 193 1.81 -19.55 0.86
N LYS A 194 3.09 -19.53 1.20
CA LYS A 194 3.57 -19.83 2.56
C LYS A 194 3.17 -18.73 3.55
N LEU A 195 3.33 -17.45 3.19
CA LEU A 195 2.91 -16.32 4.03
C LEU A 195 1.43 -16.39 4.38
N LYS A 196 0.57 -16.75 3.42
CA LYS A 196 -0.87 -16.93 3.67
C LYS A 196 -1.17 -17.96 4.76
N LYS A 197 -0.30 -18.96 4.94
CA LYS A 197 -0.42 -19.99 5.97
C LYS A 197 0.20 -19.57 7.31
N ASP A 198 1.31 -18.80 7.26
CA ASP A 198 2.18 -18.58 8.41
C ASP A 198 1.94 -17.23 9.09
N LEU A 199 1.13 -16.34 8.48
CA LEU A 199 0.71 -15.05 9.06
C LEU A 199 -0.75 -15.11 9.53
N GLU A 200 -1.00 -14.43 10.65
CA GLU A 200 -2.35 -14.23 11.20
C GLU A 200 -3.04 -12.99 10.63
N LYS A 201 -2.25 -12.03 10.15
CA LYS A 201 -2.72 -10.76 9.59
C LYS A 201 -2.84 -10.84 8.07
N GLN A 202 -3.67 -9.97 7.50
CA GLN A 202 -3.65 -9.74 6.05
C GLN A 202 -2.27 -9.24 5.62
N PHE A 203 -1.89 -9.57 4.39
CA PHE A 203 -0.60 -9.14 3.88
C PHE A 203 -0.67 -8.75 2.41
N LEU A 204 0.23 -7.86 2.02
CA LEU A 204 0.50 -7.46 0.65
C LEU A 204 1.98 -7.75 0.35
N PHE A 205 2.25 -8.86 -0.31
CA PHE A 205 3.59 -9.21 -0.76
C PHE A 205 3.69 -9.02 -2.27
N LEU A 206 4.58 -8.14 -2.69
CA LEU A 206 4.81 -7.80 -4.09
C LEU A 206 6.31 -7.86 -4.41
N CYS A 207 6.66 -7.88 -5.69
CA CYS A 207 8.03 -7.65 -6.11
C CYS A 207 8.16 -6.54 -7.16
N GLY A 208 9.34 -5.94 -7.20
CA GLY A 208 9.88 -5.11 -8.27
C GLY A 208 10.84 -5.91 -9.13
N GLY A 209 11.65 -5.22 -9.95
CA GLY A 209 12.66 -5.84 -10.82
C GLY A 209 12.11 -6.29 -12.17
N SER A 210 12.99 -6.86 -12.99
CA SER A 210 12.70 -7.18 -14.39
C SER A 210 11.64 -8.28 -14.59
N HIS A 211 11.41 -9.14 -13.58
CA HIS A 211 10.46 -10.26 -13.62
C HIS A 211 9.19 -10.04 -12.78
N CYS A 212 8.95 -8.82 -12.29
CA CYS A 212 7.88 -8.55 -11.32
C CYS A 212 6.45 -8.61 -11.87
N ARG A 213 6.23 -8.40 -13.17
CA ARG A 213 4.88 -8.17 -13.74
C ARG A 213 3.89 -9.30 -13.44
N LYS A 214 4.29 -10.56 -13.60
CA LYS A 214 3.41 -11.70 -13.31
C LYS A 214 3.03 -11.76 -11.84
N HIS A 215 4.00 -11.52 -10.94
CA HIS A 215 3.73 -11.52 -9.50
C HIS A 215 2.75 -10.41 -9.10
N ARG A 216 2.92 -9.20 -9.62
CA ARG A 216 2.02 -8.07 -9.33
C ARG A 216 0.60 -8.28 -9.83
N LEU A 217 0.41 -9.08 -10.88
CA LEU A 217 -0.91 -9.43 -11.40
C LEU A 217 -1.60 -10.55 -10.59
N LEU A 218 -0.85 -11.50 -10.06
CA LEU A 218 -1.42 -12.71 -9.49
C LEU A 218 -1.34 -12.78 -7.95
N ALA A 219 -0.30 -12.23 -7.33
CA ALA A 219 -0.13 -12.28 -5.89
C ALA A 219 -1.28 -11.63 -5.09
N PRO A 220 -1.90 -10.51 -5.52
CA PRO A 220 -3.06 -9.95 -4.84
C PRO A 220 -4.25 -10.90 -4.73
N LEU A 221 -4.46 -11.78 -5.72
CA LEU A 221 -5.50 -12.81 -5.68
C LEU A 221 -5.24 -13.89 -4.64
N LEU A 222 -3.97 -14.16 -4.35
CA LEU A 222 -3.56 -15.15 -3.37
C LEU A 222 -3.61 -14.63 -1.94
N SER A 223 -3.35 -13.33 -1.73
CA SER A 223 -3.31 -12.68 -0.43
C SER A 223 -4.64 -12.03 -0.01
N ASN A 224 -5.57 -11.80 -0.94
CA ASN A 224 -6.86 -11.11 -0.72
C ASN A 224 -6.73 -9.75 -0.03
N SER A 225 -5.69 -8.98 -0.39
CA SER A 225 -5.42 -7.65 0.15
C SER A 225 -5.67 -6.56 -0.90
N LEU A 226 -4.77 -5.60 -1.03
CA LEU A 226 -4.85 -4.52 -2.00
C LEU A 226 -4.36 -4.99 -3.38
N PHE A 227 -5.08 -4.63 -4.43
CA PHE A 227 -4.60 -4.78 -5.80
C PHE A 227 -4.13 -3.42 -6.30
N LEU A 228 -2.88 -3.07 -6.02
CA LEU A 228 -2.31 -1.79 -6.45
C LEU A 228 -2.20 -1.71 -7.97
N SER A 229 -2.80 -0.70 -8.54
CA SER A 229 -2.85 -0.48 -10.00
C SER A 229 -2.76 1.01 -10.33
N VAL A 230 -2.56 1.31 -11.60
CA VAL A 230 -2.63 2.69 -12.13
C VAL A 230 -3.71 2.78 -13.20
N GLN A 231 -4.17 4.01 -13.45
CA GLN A 231 -5.13 4.29 -14.51
C GLN A 231 -4.58 3.92 -15.89
N ARG A 232 -5.49 3.70 -16.83
CA ARG A 232 -5.15 3.44 -18.24
C ARG A 232 -4.28 4.56 -18.80
N GLY A 233 -3.19 4.17 -19.43
CA GLY A 233 -2.27 5.10 -20.10
C GLY A 233 -1.29 5.83 -19.18
N ILE A 234 -1.38 5.61 -17.86
CA ILE A 234 -0.39 6.12 -16.92
C ILE A 234 0.77 5.12 -16.82
N ASP A 235 2.00 5.62 -16.89
CA ASP A 235 3.17 4.80 -16.58
C ASP A 235 3.23 4.50 -15.10
N GLY A 236 2.89 3.26 -14.75
CA GLY A 236 2.89 2.75 -13.38
C GLY A 236 4.23 2.17 -12.94
N GLY A 237 5.25 2.15 -13.79
CA GLY A 237 6.45 1.37 -13.53
C GLY A 237 6.08 -0.12 -13.34
N PRO A 238 6.33 -0.72 -12.18
CA PRO A 238 5.97 -2.11 -11.92
C PRO A 238 4.47 -2.35 -11.69
N GLN A 239 3.67 -1.29 -11.46
CA GLN A 239 2.23 -1.44 -11.18
C GLN A 239 1.45 -1.80 -12.45
N PRO A 240 0.53 -2.77 -12.38
CA PRO A 240 -0.36 -3.09 -13.50
C PRO A 240 -1.35 -1.96 -13.77
N GLN A 241 -1.88 -1.93 -14.98
CA GLN A 241 -3.01 -1.07 -15.32
C GLN A 241 -4.28 -1.62 -14.65
N MET A 242 -5.21 -0.74 -14.32
CA MET A 242 -6.49 -1.13 -13.69
C MET A 242 -7.28 -2.13 -14.57
N ASP A 243 -7.25 -1.98 -15.89
CA ASP A 243 -7.90 -2.92 -16.81
C ASP A 243 -7.31 -4.33 -16.72
N ASP A 244 -5.97 -4.45 -16.59
CA ASP A 244 -5.30 -5.74 -16.40
C ASP A 244 -5.72 -6.37 -15.08
N ALA A 245 -5.77 -5.59 -14.00
CA ALA A 245 -6.22 -6.04 -12.68
C ALA A 245 -7.66 -6.58 -12.72
N LYS A 246 -8.59 -5.83 -13.33
CA LYS A 246 -9.99 -6.25 -13.50
C LYS A 246 -10.13 -7.53 -14.27
N LYS A 247 -9.42 -7.61 -15.41
CA LYS A 247 -9.47 -8.79 -16.27
C LYS A 247 -8.94 -10.04 -15.57
N VAL A 248 -7.87 -9.91 -14.80
CA VAL A 248 -7.32 -11.03 -14.02
C VAL A 248 -8.30 -11.47 -12.94
N MET A 249 -8.95 -10.54 -12.23
CA MET A 249 -9.96 -10.84 -11.23
C MET A 249 -11.17 -11.55 -11.85
N GLU A 250 -11.68 -11.05 -12.98
CA GLU A 250 -12.79 -11.68 -13.72
C GLU A 250 -12.46 -13.11 -14.15
N LEU A 251 -11.30 -13.31 -14.79
CA LEU A 251 -10.82 -14.64 -15.23
C LEU A 251 -10.58 -15.61 -14.07
N SER A 252 -10.29 -15.09 -12.87
CA SER A 252 -10.12 -15.90 -11.66
C SER A 252 -11.44 -16.25 -10.97
N GLY A 253 -12.59 -15.94 -11.58
CA GLY A 253 -13.91 -16.24 -11.02
C GLY A 253 -14.34 -15.34 -9.87
N ILE A 254 -13.70 -14.19 -9.70
CA ILE A 254 -14.10 -13.18 -8.71
C ILE A 254 -15.10 -12.22 -9.38
N GLU A 255 -16.39 -12.50 -9.24
CA GLU A 255 -17.44 -11.61 -9.71
C GLU A 255 -18.18 -10.97 -8.52
N ASN A 256 -18.42 -9.67 -8.60
CA ASN A 256 -19.17 -8.91 -7.58
C ASN A 256 -18.67 -9.16 -6.14
N GLY A 257 -17.35 -9.37 -5.97
CA GLY A 257 -16.73 -9.59 -4.68
C GLY A 257 -16.87 -10.99 -4.07
N LYS A 258 -17.36 -11.97 -4.84
CA LYS A 258 -17.49 -13.37 -4.41
C LYS A 258 -16.80 -14.29 -5.41
N TRP A 259 -16.16 -15.34 -4.90
CA TRP A 259 -15.69 -16.45 -5.74
C TRP A 259 -16.92 -17.14 -6.35
N LYS A 260 -16.90 -17.39 -7.66
CA LYS A 260 -17.83 -18.35 -8.25
C LYS A 260 -17.50 -19.72 -7.69
N MET A 261 -18.44 -20.29 -6.93
CA MET A 261 -18.38 -21.70 -6.61
C MET A 261 -18.65 -22.45 -7.91
N GLU A 262 -17.69 -23.24 -8.38
CA GLU A 262 -17.95 -24.20 -9.45
C GLU A 262 -19.03 -25.17 -8.96
N SER A 263 -20.15 -25.19 -9.67
CA SER A 263 -21.29 -26.08 -9.42
C SER A 263 -21.02 -27.48 -9.95
#